data_4bd2d433b8efec8e856442b6c820af2c
#
_entry.id   4bd2d433b8efec8e856442b6c820af2c
#
_cell.length_a   1.000
_cell.length_b   1.000
_cell.length_c   1.000
_cell.angle_alpha   90.00
_cell.angle_beta   90.00
_cell.angle_gamma   90.00
#
_symmetry.space_group_name_H-M   'P 1'
#
loop_
_entity.id
_entity.type
_entity.pdbx_description
1 polymer ?
#
loop_
_entity_poly.entity_id
_entity_poly.type
_entity_poly.pdbx_seq_one_letter_code
_entity_poly.pdbx_strand_id
1 'polypeptide(L)'
;MTFYLQAYPSNRIQGRPRRRAVRRLVENDQHTLNVNIREEDEAFVLSALVPGLKADDLNIQVLDDVVRIEGEYKLDENQYLMQELPHGSFSRSLRLPVSIEADSVEAKIKNGVLTLTLPKAESAKPKRISIKSK
;
A
#
# COMPACT_ATOMS: atom_id res chain seq x y z
N MET A 1 14.69 -33.48 -7.19
CA MET A 1 13.34 -33.51 -7.75
C MET A 1 13.34 -32.71 -9.04
N THR A 2 13.18 -33.38 -10.16
CA THR A 2 13.28 -32.71 -11.47
C THR A 2 11.87 -32.36 -11.92
N PHE A 3 11.60 -31.07 -12.05
CA PHE A 3 10.33 -30.60 -12.59
C PHE A 3 10.44 -30.51 -14.11
N TYR A 4 9.58 -31.21 -14.82
CA TYR A 4 9.45 -31.07 -16.27
C TYR A 4 8.32 -30.11 -16.59
N LEU A 5 8.65 -28.98 -17.20
CA LEU A 5 7.67 -28.11 -17.83
C LEU A 5 7.27 -28.76 -19.16
N GLN A 6 6.09 -29.37 -19.22
CA GLN A 6 5.52 -29.80 -20.48
C GLN A 6 5.05 -28.57 -21.25
N ALA A 7 5.71 -28.29 -22.36
CA ALA A 7 5.20 -27.32 -23.31
C ALA A 7 3.94 -27.91 -23.98
N TYR A 8 2.79 -27.30 -23.76
CA TYR A 8 1.60 -27.60 -24.52
C TYR A 8 1.78 -27.15 -25.97
N PRO A 9 1.42 -27.96 -26.97
CA PRO A 9 1.47 -27.51 -28.33
C PRO A 9 0.48 -26.35 -28.50
N SER A 10 1.00 -25.19 -28.83
CA SER A 10 0.18 -24.05 -29.19
C SER A 10 -0.52 -24.36 -30.51
N ASN A 11 -1.84 -24.52 -30.49
CA ASN A 11 -2.65 -24.49 -31.69
C ASN A 11 -2.46 -23.13 -32.33
N ARG A 12 -1.68 -23.09 -33.42
CA ARG A 12 -1.58 -21.90 -34.25
C ARG A 12 -2.94 -21.68 -34.91
N ILE A 13 -3.72 -20.80 -34.31
CA ILE A 13 -4.83 -20.18 -35.02
C ILE A 13 -4.19 -19.14 -35.93
N GLN A 14 -4.12 -19.48 -37.23
CA GLN A 14 -3.75 -18.51 -38.28
C GLN A 14 -4.91 -17.52 -38.41
N GLY A 15 -4.96 -16.52 -37.55
CA GLY A 15 -5.77 -15.32 -37.75
C GLY A 15 -4.86 -14.19 -38.18
N ARG A 16 -5.16 -13.59 -39.37
CA ARG A 16 -4.47 -12.40 -39.84
C ARG A 16 -4.46 -11.35 -38.70
N PRO A 17 -3.31 -10.77 -38.35
CA PRO A 17 -3.29 -9.72 -37.34
C PRO A 17 -3.99 -8.48 -37.93
N ARG A 18 -5.21 -8.24 -37.53
CA ARG A 18 -5.72 -6.87 -37.59
C ARG A 18 -4.82 -6.07 -36.66
N ARG A 19 -4.05 -5.17 -37.20
CA ARG A 19 -3.29 -4.16 -36.46
C ARG A 19 -4.30 -3.27 -35.70
N ARG A 20 -4.87 -3.76 -34.64
CA ARG A 20 -5.33 -2.91 -33.59
C ARG A 20 -4.06 -2.41 -32.91
N ALA A 21 -3.84 -1.10 -32.98
CA ALA A 21 -2.93 -0.46 -32.09
C ALA A 21 -3.29 -0.95 -30.68
N VAL A 22 -2.52 -1.90 -30.18
CA VAL A 22 -2.54 -2.24 -28.79
C VAL A 22 -2.06 -0.94 -28.13
N ARG A 23 -3.01 -0.11 -27.71
CA ARG A 23 -2.72 0.86 -26.68
C ARG A 23 -2.10 -0.02 -25.61
N ARG A 24 -0.77 0.03 -25.48
CA ARG A 24 -0.13 -0.37 -24.26
C ARG A 24 -0.85 0.43 -23.20
N LEU A 25 -1.78 -0.20 -22.53
CA LEU A 25 -2.09 0.19 -21.19
C LEU A 25 -0.70 0.15 -20.54
N VAL A 26 -0.15 1.32 -20.29
CA VAL A 26 0.95 1.45 -19.38
C VAL A 26 0.34 0.91 -18.10
N GLU A 27 0.51 -0.39 -17.87
CA GLU A 27 0.37 -0.93 -16.54
C GLU A 27 1.33 -0.07 -15.75
N ASN A 28 0.76 0.84 -14.99
CA ASN A 28 1.48 1.42 -13.88
C ASN A 28 1.90 0.21 -13.07
N ASP A 29 3.18 -0.17 -13.14
CA ASP A 29 3.79 -1.19 -12.29
C ASP A 29 3.74 -0.81 -10.80
N GLN A 30 2.94 0.20 -10.49
CA GLN A 30 2.67 0.62 -9.13
C GLN A 30 1.62 -0.31 -8.53
N HIS A 31 2.11 -1.22 -7.71
CA HIS A 31 1.23 -2.00 -6.86
C HIS A 31 0.46 -1.05 -5.95
N THR A 32 -0.86 -1.22 -5.91
CA THR A 32 -1.67 -0.51 -4.94
C THR A 32 -1.51 -1.15 -3.58
N LEU A 33 -1.07 -0.38 -2.60
CA LEU A 33 -1.02 -0.83 -1.22
C LEU A 33 -2.42 -0.88 -0.63
N ASN A 34 -2.89 -2.07 -0.31
CA ASN A 34 -4.17 -2.25 0.36
C ASN A 34 -4.01 -2.00 1.86
N VAL A 35 -4.95 -1.27 2.43
CA VAL A 35 -4.91 -0.87 3.83
C VAL A 35 -6.23 -1.14 4.52
N ASN A 36 -6.16 -1.41 5.82
CA ASN A 36 -7.30 -1.35 6.74
C ASN A 36 -7.11 -0.16 7.65
N ILE A 37 -8.18 0.58 7.89
CA ILE A 37 -8.18 1.71 8.82
C ILE A 37 -9.33 1.51 9.80
N ARG A 38 -9.02 1.61 11.09
CA ARG A 38 -10.03 1.72 12.13
C ARG A 38 -9.92 3.07 12.82
N GLU A 39 -11.05 3.59 13.24
CA GLU A 39 -11.13 4.82 14.02
C GLU A 39 -11.29 4.48 15.50
N GLU A 40 -10.46 5.10 16.31
CA GLU A 40 -10.55 5.12 17.76
C GLU A 40 -10.89 6.54 18.21
N ASP A 41 -11.22 6.73 19.49
CA ASP A 41 -11.61 8.05 20.00
C ASP A 41 -10.53 9.12 19.77
N GLU A 42 -9.26 8.76 19.96
CA GLU A 42 -8.15 9.70 19.90
C GLU A 42 -7.24 9.52 18.68
N ALA A 43 -7.38 8.44 17.95
CA ALA A 43 -6.48 8.13 16.84
C ALA A 43 -7.14 7.26 15.77
N PHE A 44 -6.54 7.25 14.59
CA PHE A 44 -6.76 6.23 13.59
C PHE A 44 -5.63 5.20 13.65
N VAL A 45 -5.96 3.94 13.41
CA VAL A 45 -4.96 2.88 13.27
C VAL A 45 -5.07 2.28 11.88
N LEU A 46 -3.99 2.44 11.13
CA LEU A 46 -3.87 1.91 9.77
C LEU A 46 -2.99 0.67 9.79
N SER A 47 -3.42 -0.36 9.09
CA SER A 47 -2.64 -1.59 8.91
C SER A 47 -2.47 -1.90 7.42
N ALA A 48 -1.29 -2.30 7.04
CA ALA A 48 -0.97 -2.74 5.68
C ALA A 48 0.00 -3.92 5.71
N LEU A 49 -0.12 -4.79 4.73
CA LEU A 49 0.80 -5.90 4.58
C LEU A 49 1.96 -5.48 3.68
N VAL A 50 3.17 -5.54 4.22
CA VAL A 50 4.41 -5.15 3.54
C VAL A 50 5.48 -6.24 3.68
N PRO A 51 5.16 -7.48 3.29
CA PRO A 51 6.09 -8.58 3.48
C PRO A 51 7.39 -8.35 2.70
N GLY A 52 8.51 -8.65 3.31
CA GLY A 52 9.82 -8.47 2.69
C GLY A 52 10.38 -7.06 2.72
N LEU A 53 9.68 -6.08 3.30
CA LEU A 53 10.15 -4.71 3.43
C LEU A 53 10.63 -4.41 4.84
N LYS A 54 11.61 -3.54 4.91
CA LYS A 54 12.13 -2.94 6.14
C LYS A 54 11.65 -1.50 6.27
N ALA A 55 11.83 -0.93 7.45
CA ALA A 55 11.48 0.48 7.71
C ALA A 55 12.14 1.44 6.71
N ASP A 56 13.39 1.19 6.33
CA ASP A 56 14.13 2.02 5.38
C ASP A 56 13.57 1.96 3.95
N ASP A 57 12.79 0.95 3.63
CA ASP A 57 12.16 0.78 2.32
C ASP A 57 10.84 1.56 2.19
N LEU A 58 10.37 2.15 3.29
CA LEU A 58 9.11 2.89 3.36
C LEU A 58 9.33 4.35 3.67
N ASN A 59 8.52 5.19 3.04
CA ASN A 59 8.42 6.61 3.34
C ASN A 59 6.97 6.96 3.65
N ILE A 60 6.74 7.57 4.80
CA ILE A 60 5.40 7.93 5.27
C ILE A 60 5.37 9.44 5.50
N GLN A 61 4.41 10.09 4.89
CA GLN A 61 4.19 11.52 5.03
C GLN A 61 2.78 11.77 5.51
N VAL A 62 2.63 12.67 6.44
CA VAL A 62 1.33 13.12 6.96
C VAL A 62 1.28 14.64 6.85
N LEU A 63 0.28 15.14 6.15
CA LEU A 63 0.01 16.56 6.01
C LEU A 63 -1.49 16.79 6.24
N ASP A 64 -1.82 17.49 7.33
CA ASP A 64 -3.19 17.74 7.76
C ASP A 64 -4.01 16.44 7.92
N ASP A 65 -4.91 16.18 7.01
CA ASP A 65 -5.77 14.99 6.99
C ASP A 65 -5.33 13.94 5.94
N VAL A 66 -4.21 14.17 5.25
CA VAL A 66 -3.71 13.29 4.20
C VAL A 66 -2.53 12.47 4.70
N VAL A 67 -2.61 11.17 4.52
CA VAL A 67 -1.53 10.22 4.79
C VAL A 67 -1.05 9.64 3.47
N ARG A 68 0.23 9.71 3.21
CA ARG A 68 0.87 9.11 2.04
C ARG A 68 1.90 8.08 2.46
N ILE A 69 1.78 6.90 1.91
CA ILE A 69 2.69 5.79 2.13
C ILE A 69 3.31 5.42 0.80
N GLU A 70 4.62 5.44 0.74
CA GLU A 70 5.40 5.05 -0.43
C GLU A 70 6.42 4.00 -0.04
N GLY A 71 6.72 3.12 -0.96
CA GLY A 71 7.75 2.12 -0.76
C GLY A 71 8.17 1.49 -2.08
N GLU A 72 9.19 0.67 -2.00
CA GLU A 72 9.73 -0.01 -3.15
C GLU A 72 10.15 -1.43 -2.79
N TYR A 73 9.65 -2.38 -3.59
CA TYR A 73 10.20 -3.73 -3.63
C TYR A 73 11.38 -3.72 -4.58
N LYS A 74 12.56 -3.99 -4.07
CA LYS A 74 13.78 -3.98 -4.86
C LYS A 74 13.73 -5.05 -5.94
N LEU A 75 14.06 -4.63 -7.15
CA LEU A 75 14.31 -5.55 -8.25
C LEU A 75 15.68 -6.20 -8.03
N ASP A 76 15.74 -7.51 -8.15
CA ASP A 76 17.03 -8.18 -8.30
C ASP A 76 17.38 -8.33 -9.78
N GLU A 77 18.66 -8.60 -10.06
CA GLU A 77 19.15 -8.74 -11.43
C GLU A 77 19.04 -10.18 -11.96
N ASN A 78 18.35 -11.05 -11.23
CA ASN A 78 18.20 -12.43 -11.62
C ASN A 78 17.20 -12.58 -12.77
N GLN A 79 17.44 -13.56 -13.61
CA GLN A 79 16.48 -13.99 -14.61
C GLN A 79 15.62 -15.11 -14.03
N TYR A 80 14.30 -14.91 -14.10
CA TYR A 80 13.32 -15.87 -13.60
C TYR A 80 12.61 -16.58 -14.73
N LEU A 81 12.33 -17.86 -14.54
CA LEU A 81 11.39 -18.57 -15.39
C LEU A 81 9.94 -18.11 -15.18
N MET A 82 9.64 -17.70 -13.95
CA MET A 82 8.36 -17.16 -13.53
C MET A 82 8.61 -16.12 -12.46
N GLN A 83 8.00 -14.96 -12.60
CA GLN A 83 8.13 -13.86 -11.65
C GLN A 83 6.74 -13.33 -11.31
N GLU A 84 6.24 -13.70 -10.16
CA GLU A 84 4.91 -13.31 -9.69
C GLU A 84 4.96 -12.45 -8.42
N LEU A 85 6.11 -12.39 -7.75
CA LEU A 85 6.25 -11.59 -6.55
C LEU A 85 6.20 -10.10 -6.86
N PRO A 86 5.64 -9.29 -5.96
CA PRO A 86 5.61 -7.85 -6.15
C PRO A 86 7.00 -7.27 -6.34
N HIS A 87 7.15 -6.35 -7.28
CA HIS A 87 8.38 -5.62 -7.54
C HIS A 87 8.06 -4.18 -7.95
N GLY A 88 9.05 -3.31 -7.81
CA GLY A 88 8.90 -1.90 -8.14
C GLY A 88 8.29 -1.08 -7.01
N SER A 89 7.98 0.16 -7.32
CA SER A 89 7.45 1.12 -6.36
C SER A 89 5.95 1.01 -6.17
N PHE A 90 5.49 1.36 -4.99
CA PHE A 90 4.08 1.52 -4.69
C PHE A 90 3.85 2.81 -3.92
N SER A 91 2.64 3.33 -4.00
CA SER A 91 2.23 4.54 -3.33
C SER A 91 0.75 4.44 -2.96
N ARG A 92 0.40 4.91 -1.79
CA ARG A 92 -0.98 5.05 -1.38
C ARG A 92 -1.17 6.38 -0.66
N SER A 93 -2.16 7.15 -1.11
CA SER A 93 -2.58 8.39 -0.46
C SER A 93 -4.00 8.24 0.03
N LEU A 94 -4.24 8.61 1.26
CA LEU A 94 -5.53 8.52 1.93
C LEU A 94 -5.87 9.82 2.60
N ARG A 95 -7.12 10.23 2.48
CA ARG A 95 -7.66 11.37 3.23
C ARG A 95 -8.49 10.86 4.39
N LEU A 96 -8.14 11.27 5.59
CA LEU A 96 -8.87 10.94 6.80
C LEU A 96 -9.97 11.98 7.07
N PRO A 97 -11.01 11.62 7.85
CA PRO A 97 -12.13 12.53 8.12
C PRO A 97 -11.76 13.77 8.94
N VAL A 98 -10.64 13.72 9.67
CA VAL A 98 -10.17 14.79 10.55
C VAL A 98 -8.67 14.95 10.44
N SER A 99 -8.16 16.11 10.83
CA SER A 99 -6.73 16.40 10.84
C SER A 99 -5.96 15.53 11.84
N ILE A 100 -4.74 15.21 11.49
CA ILE A 100 -3.83 14.37 12.25
C ILE A 100 -2.72 15.22 12.87
N GLU A 101 -2.33 14.87 14.10
CA GLU A 101 -1.14 15.40 14.74
C GLU A 101 0.11 14.70 14.18
N ALA A 102 0.70 15.29 13.15
CA ALA A 102 1.78 14.65 12.41
C ALA A 102 3.01 14.34 13.27
N ASP A 103 3.31 15.15 14.24
CA ASP A 103 4.49 14.98 15.12
C ASP A 103 4.36 13.79 16.07
N SER A 104 3.15 13.30 16.26
CA SER A 104 2.84 12.19 17.16
C SER A 104 2.53 10.87 16.46
N VAL A 105 2.73 10.82 15.15
CA VAL A 105 2.51 9.58 14.36
C VAL A 105 3.58 8.56 14.70
N GLU A 106 3.14 7.34 14.97
CA GLU A 106 4.01 6.20 15.20
C GLU A 106 3.83 5.14 14.10
N ALA A 107 4.94 4.60 13.64
CA ALA A 107 4.97 3.56 12.63
C ALA A 107 5.77 2.36 13.13
N LYS A 108 5.22 1.17 12.97
CA LYS A 108 5.88 -0.09 13.33
C LYS A 108 5.71 -1.10 12.21
N ILE A 109 6.77 -1.86 11.95
CA ILE A 109 6.71 -3.05 11.09
C ILE A 109 7.05 -4.26 11.95
N LYS A 110 6.15 -5.21 11.97
CA LYS A 110 6.34 -6.49 12.65
C LYS A 110 5.75 -7.61 11.83
N ASN A 111 6.55 -8.65 11.57
CA ASN A 111 6.12 -9.81 10.79
C ASN A 111 5.51 -9.45 9.42
N GLY A 112 6.05 -8.44 8.75
CA GLY A 112 5.54 -7.98 7.47
C GLY A 112 4.25 -7.16 7.53
N VAL A 113 3.84 -6.75 8.71
CA VAL A 113 2.67 -5.87 8.90
C VAL A 113 3.12 -4.48 9.33
N LEU A 114 2.78 -3.49 8.52
CA LEU A 114 2.93 -2.08 8.89
C LEU A 114 1.72 -1.66 9.71
N THR A 115 1.97 -1.08 10.86
CA THR A 115 0.95 -0.46 11.70
C THR A 115 1.29 1.00 11.92
N LEU A 116 0.38 1.89 11.50
CA LEU A 116 0.47 3.32 11.74
C LEU A 116 -0.55 3.71 12.79
N THR A 117 -0.11 4.37 13.84
CA THR A 117 -0.98 5.05 14.79
C THR A 117 -0.96 6.54 14.45
N LEU A 118 -2.12 7.06 14.11
CA LEU A 118 -2.31 8.42 13.60
C LEU A 118 -3.17 9.20 14.61
N PRO A 119 -2.56 9.87 15.59
CA PRO A 119 -3.32 10.64 16.58
C PRO A 119 -4.09 11.79 15.91
N LYS A 120 -5.34 11.96 16.31
CA LYS A 120 -6.16 13.09 15.87
C LYS A 120 -5.59 14.39 16.44
N ALA A 121 -5.65 15.47 15.67
CA ALA A 121 -5.32 16.79 16.19
C ALA A 121 -6.24 17.14 17.38
N GLU A 122 -5.76 17.92 18.34
CA GLU A 122 -6.52 18.27 19.54
C GLU A 122 -7.91 18.84 19.25
N SER A 123 -8.02 19.67 18.21
CA SER A 123 -9.28 20.25 17.75
C SER A 123 -10.28 19.21 17.22
N ALA A 124 -9.80 18.03 16.84
CA ALA A 124 -10.61 16.95 16.25
C ALA A 124 -10.97 15.85 17.25
N LYS A 125 -10.38 15.85 18.45
CA LYS A 125 -10.68 14.88 19.49
C LYS A 125 -12.04 15.13 20.11
N PRO A 126 -12.77 14.06 20.53
CA PRO A 126 -14.04 14.21 21.25
C PRO A 126 -13.83 15.07 22.51
N LYS A 127 -14.69 16.07 22.66
CA LYS A 127 -14.70 16.91 23.87
C LYS A 127 -15.75 16.41 24.85
N ARG A 128 -15.34 16.18 26.08
CA ARG A 128 -16.24 15.87 27.16
C ARG A 128 -16.87 17.18 27.68
N ILE A 129 -18.20 17.25 27.59
CA ILE A 129 -18.92 18.41 28.07
C ILE A 129 -19.44 18.13 29.50
N SER A 130 -19.06 18.96 30.43
CA SER A 130 -19.60 18.94 31.80
C SER A 130 -20.97 19.60 31.81
N ILE A 131 -21.97 18.85 32.27
CA ILE A 131 -23.32 19.38 32.47
C ILE A 131 -23.37 20.05 33.84
N LYS A 132 -23.66 21.34 33.85
CA LYS A 132 -23.93 22.05 35.10
C LYS A 132 -25.40 21.88 35.47
N SER A 133 -25.67 21.22 36.58
CA SER A 133 -27.00 21.22 37.20
C SER A 133 -27.21 22.49 38.01
N LYS A 134 -28.34 23.16 37.81
CA LYS A 134 -28.77 24.27 38.65
C LYS A 134 -29.46 23.71 39.92
#